data_cc6a95d91b1b98c9ba0a06fcadb8e379
#
_entry.id   cc6a95d91b1b98c9ba0a06fcadb8e379
#
_cell.length_a   1.000
_cell.length_b   1.000
_cell.length_c   1.000
_cell.angle_alpha   90.00
_cell.angle_beta   90.00
_cell.angle_gamma   90.00
#
_symmetry.space_group_name_H-M   'P 1'
#
loop_
_entity.id
_entity.type
_entity.pdbx_description
1 polymer ?
#
loop_
_entity_poly.entity_id
_entity_poly.type
_entity_poly.pdbx_seq_one_letter_code
_entity_poly.pdbx_strand_id
1 'polypeptide(L)'
;VQKAPETEYVYKLWLAHGVTSVRGVGLGSLEFTLSEKERSAKNEITAPRIWAYQRAGGGKDWKGGPVRDPETARKWVRYAAKKGIDGLKLSAYEPSLMAALIDEATKQNLGTTAHLGQTGVARMNTIDAARLGLGTQTHYYGLFESMYENNDVQPWPVDMNYSNEQHRFGQVARQWNLVNPNGEKWEELKKELLSLDFTLDPTMTIYSAGRDVMRARNADWHEKYTLPSQWNFYT
;
A
#
# COMPACT_ATOMS: atom_id res chain seq x y z
N VAL A 1 3.17 -7.94 13.49
CA VAL A 1 2.13 -7.25 14.27
C VAL A 1 2.64 -7.03 15.67
N GLN A 2 2.79 -5.77 16.06
CA GLN A 2 3.29 -5.39 17.37
C GLN A 2 2.23 -5.67 18.46
N LYS A 3 2.69 -6.08 19.64
CA LYS A 3 1.84 -6.21 20.80
C LYS A 3 1.39 -4.82 21.29
N ALA A 4 0.23 -4.74 21.95
CA ALA A 4 -0.42 -3.49 22.31
C ALA A 4 0.49 -2.38 22.94
N PRO A 5 1.39 -2.66 23.90
CA PRO A 5 2.28 -1.62 24.45
C PRO A 5 3.28 -1.06 23.43
N GLU A 6 3.82 -1.90 22.56
CA GLU A 6 4.76 -1.51 21.51
C GLU A 6 4.06 -0.70 20.41
N THR A 7 2.78 -1.01 20.12
CA THR A 7 2.01 -0.30 19.12
C THR A 7 1.79 1.16 19.51
N GLU A 8 1.43 1.45 20.75
CA GLU A 8 1.25 2.83 21.21
C GLU A 8 2.56 3.63 21.19
N TYR A 9 3.69 2.98 21.47
CA TYR A 9 4.99 3.62 21.33
C TYR A 9 5.24 4.09 19.88
N VAL A 10 4.96 3.23 18.91
CA VAL A 10 5.10 3.58 17.49
C VAL A 10 4.15 4.71 17.09
N TYR A 11 2.91 4.70 17.60
CA TYR A 11 1.97 5.80 17.36
C TYR A 11 2.49 7.15 17.88
N LYS A 12 3.11 7.15 19.06
CA LYS A 12 3.76 8.35 19.62
C LYS A 12 4.91 8.85 18.74
N LEU A 13 5.72 7.94 18.19
CA LEU A 13 6.76 8.30 17.23
C LEU A 13 6.18 8.94 15.97
N TRP A 14 5.11 8.40 15.43
CA TRP A 14 4.45 9.00 14.26
C TRP A 14 3.93 10.41 14.56
N LEU A 15 3.29 10.61 15.71
CA LEU A 15 2.84 11.93 16.15
C LEU A 15 4.02 12.90 16.34
N ALA A 16 5.13 12.45 16.91
CA ALA A 16 6.34 13.26 17.06
C ALA A 16 6.94 13.70 15.73
N HIS A 17 6.69 12.95 14.65
CA HIS A 17 7.06 13.32 13.28
C HIS A 17 5.96 14.09 12.53
N GLY A 18 4.92 14.55 13.23
CA GLY A 18 3.83 15.32 12.63
C GLY A 18 2.78 14.50 11.87
N VAL A 19 2.82 13.16 11.97
CA VAL A 19 1.83 12.29 11.34
C VAL A 19 0.59 12.22 12.23
N THR A 20 -0.45 12.96 11.88
CA THR A 20 -1.69 13.07 12.67
C THR A 20 -2.81 12.15 12.21
N SER A 21 -2.68 11.55 11.04
CA SER A 21 -3.64 10.58 10.48
C SER A 21 -2.92 9.46 9.75
N VAL A 22 -3.40 8.23 9.93
CA VAL A 22 -2.84 7.06 9.25
C VAL A 22 -3.94 6.18 8.67
N ARG A 23 -3.66 5.58 7.53
CA ARG A 23 -4.43 4.45 7.02
C ARG A 23 -3.85 3.18 7.60
N GLY A 24 -4.63 2.47 8.42
CA GLY A 24 -4.19 1.31 9.20
C GLY A 24 -3.91 0.08 8.35
N VAL A 25 -2.90 0.14 7.51
CA VAL A 25 -2.48 -0.94 6.63
C VAL A 25 -1.60 -1.93 7.39
N GLY A 26 -2.05 -3.17 7.46
CA GLY A 26 -1.25 -4.24 8.04
C GLY A 26 -1.09 -4.18 9.57
N LEU A 27 -1.96 -3.45 10.27
CA LEU A 27 -1.97 -3.42 11.75
C LEU A 27 -2.26 -4.79 12.38
N GLY A 28 -2.77 -5.74 11.61
CA GLY A 28 -3.05 -7.09 12.11
C GLY A 28 -4.42 -7.61 11.67
N SER A 29 -5.12 -8.30 12.57
CA SER A 29 -6.47 -8.78 12.30
C SER A 29 -7.45 -7.64 12.10
N LEU A 30 -8.58 -7.93 11.47
CA LEU A 30 -9.69 -6.98 11.33
C LEU A 30 -10.11 -6.41 12.69
N GLU A 31 -10.26 -7.27 13.67
CA GLU A 31 -10.71 -6.90 15.02
C GLU A 31 -9.71 -5.98 15.71
N PHE A 32 -8.41 -6.28 15.60
CA PHE A 32 -7.37 -5.43 16.16
C PHE A 32 -7.38 -4.04 15.48
N THR A 33 -7.45 -3.99 14.17
CA THR A 33 -7.50 -2.71 13.42
C THR A 33 -8.71 -1.86 13.84
N LEU A 34 -9.88 -2.47 13.98
CA LEU A 34 -11.10 -1.78 14.41
C LEU A 34 -11.02 -1.32 15.87
N SER A 35 -10.44 -2.14 16.75
CA SER A 35 -10.20 -1.76 18.15
C SER A 35 -9.26 -0.54 18.24
N GLU A 36 -8.16 -0.53 17.52
CA GLU A 36 -7.21 0.59 17.52
C GLU A 36 -7.83 1.87 16.91
N LYS A 37 -8.63 1.72 15.88
CA LYS A 37 -9.43 2.84 15.32
C LYS A 37 -10.33 3.45 16.38
N GLU A 38 -11.08 2.63 17.11
CA GLU A 38 -12.00 3.08 18.15
C GLU A 38 -11.24 3.74 19.31
N ARG A 39 -10.19 3.10 19.84
CA ARG A 39 -9.36 3.63 20.92
C ARG A 39 -8.71 4.97 20.56
N SER A 40 -8.21 5.09 19.33
CA SER A 40 -7.68 6.37 18.83
C SER A 40 -8.78 7.43 18.72
N ALA A 41 -9.97 7.08 18.23
CA ALA A 41 -11.08 8.00 18.10
C ALA A 41 -11.59 8.53 19.43
N LYS A 42 -11.56 7.68 20.47
CA LYS A 42 -11.96 8.02 21.84
C LYS A 42 -10.84 8.66 22.68
N ASN A 43 -9.64 8.84 22.13
CA ASN A 43 -8.44 9.29 22.84
C ASN A 43 -8.06 8.40 24.06
N GLU A 44 -8.36 7.10 23.97
CA GLU A 44 -7.95 6.09 24.98
C GLU A 44 -6.45 5.73 24.83
N ILE A 45 -5.86 6.04 23.70
CA ILE A 45 -4.44 5.89 23.40
C ILE A 45 -3.89 7.17 22.74
N THR A 46 -2.61 7.43 22.95
CA THR A 46 -1.90 8.49 22.25
C THR A 46 -1.49 8.00 20.86
N ALA A 47 -2.30 8.31 19.87
CA ALA A 47 -2.13 7.82 18.50
C ALA A 47 -2.62 8.83 17.44
N PRO A 48 -2.11 8.78 16.21
CA PRO A 48 -2.76 9.43 15.08
C PRO A 48 -4.20 8.95 14.91
N ARG A 49 -5.04 9.72 14.23
CA ARG A 49 -6.35 9.23 13.79
C ARG A 49 -6.16 8.04 12.86
N ILE A 50 -6.79 6.90 13.17
CA ILE A 50 -6.66 5.65 12.42
C ILE A 50 -7.86 5.44 11.52
N TRP A 51 -7.61 5.34 10.23
CA TRP A 51 -8.57 4.90 9.23
C TRP A 51 -8.34 3.42 8.94
N ALA A 52 -9.35 2.60 9.21
CA ALA A 52 -9.22 1.14 9.15
C ALA A 52 -9.26 0.62 7.71
N TYR A 53 -8.10 0.60 7.04
CA TYR A 53 -7.93 -0.05 5.74
C TYR A 53 -7.48 -1.49 5.95
N GLN A 54 -8.21 -2.45 5.39
CA GLN A 54 -8.00 -3.87 5.65
C GLN A 54 -7.74 -4.66 4.35
N ARG A 55 -6.93 -5.70 4.47
CA ARG A 55 -6.73 -6.68 3.39
C ARG A 55 -7.91 -7.66 3.33
N ALA A 56 -8.27 -8.09 2.11
CA ALA A 56 -9.36 -9.03 1.93
C ALA A 56 -9.05 -10.40 2.53
N GLY A 57 -10.07 -11.03 3.13
CA GLY A 57 -10.02 -12.44 3.53
C GLY A 57 -9.90 -12.72 5.03
N GLY A 58 -9.91 -11.71 5.90
CA GLY A 58 -9.83 -11.89 7.34
C GLY A 58 -11.12 -11.53 8.08
N GLY A 59 -11.19 -11.90 9.38
CA GLY A 59 -12.27 -11.57 10.32
C GLY A 59 -12.69 -12.77 11.17
N LYS A 60 -12.86 -12.56 12.47
CA LYS A 60 -13.20 -13.61 13.43
C LYS A 60 -14.48 -14.38 13.06
N ASP A 61 -15.48 -13.65 12.57
CA ASP A 61 -16.80 -14.21 12.23
C ASP A 61 -16.96 -14.47 10.73
N TRP A 62 -15.91 -14.27 9.95
CA TRP A 62 -15.94 -14.54 8.53
C TRP A 62 -15.94 -16.05 8.25
N LYS A 63 -17.01 -16.54 7.61
CA LYS A 63 -17.21 -17.96 7.30
C LYS A 63 -17.11 -18.27 5.79
N GLY A 64 -16.82 -17.25 4.96
CA GLY A 64 -16.80 -17.40 3.51
C GLY A 64 -15.51 -18.02 2.93
N GLY A 65 -14.56 -18.40 3.77
CA GLY A 65 -13.28 -18.96 3.32
C GLY A 65 -12.32 -17.94 2.70
N PRO A 66 -11.27 -18.41 2.01
CA PRO A 66 -10.30 -17.54 1.34
C PRO A 66 -10.95 -16.75 0.20
N VAL A 67 -10.60 -15.48 0.08
CA VAL A 67 -11.07 -14.62 -1.02
C VAL A 67 -10.21 -14.90 -2.25
N ARG A 68 -10.73 -15.72 -3.17
CA ARG A 68 -10.01 -16.16 -4.37
C ARG A 68 -10.79 -15.96 -5.67
N ASP A 69 -12.03 -15.56 -5.57
CA ASP A 69 -12.94 -15.32 -6.70
C ASP A 69 -13.78 -14.06 -6.50
N PRO A 70 -14.34 -13.48 -7.57
CA PRO A 70 -15.12 -12.25 -7.53
C PRO A 70 -16.35 -12.31 -6.60
N GLU A 71 -17.02 -13.43 -6.49
CA GLU A 71 -18.21 -13.56 -5.66
C GLU A 71 -17.86 -13.52 -4.18
N THR A 72 -16.87 -14.31 -3.77
CA THR A 72 -16.35 -14.34 -2.40
C THR A 72 -15.75 -12.98 -2.02
N ALA A 73 -15.09 -12.28 -2.97
CA ALA A 73 -14.58 -10.94 -2.77
C ALA A 73 -15.68 -9.95 -2.40
N ARG A 74 -16.77 -9.90 -3.18
CA ARG A 74 -17.91 -9.02 -2.89
C ARG A 74 -18.58 -9.33 -1.55
N LYS A 75 -18.74 -10.61 -1.24
CA LYS A 75 -19.27 -11.04 0.06
C LYS A 75 -18.40 -10.55 1.23
N TRP A 76 -17.08 -10.67 1.07
CA TRP A 76 -16.14 -10.24 2.11
C TRP A 76 -16.17 -8.71 2.29
N VAL A 77 -16.19 -7.95 1.19
CA VAL A 77 -16.25 -6.47 1.28
C VAL A 77 -17.49 -6.03 2.03
N ARG A 78 -18.66 -6.58 1.71
CA ARG A 78 -19.92 -6.30 2.44
C ARG A 78 -19.83 -6.67 3.93
N TYR A 79 -19.21 -7.81 4.24
CA TYR A 79 -18.97 -8.22 5.61
C TYR A 79 -18.08 -7.21 6.35
N ALA A 80 -16.96 -6.84 5.78
CA ALA A 80 -16.00 -5.93 6.37
C ALA A 80 -16.55 -4.50 6.51
N ALA A 81 -17.32 -4.03 5.53
CA ALA A 81 -18.05 -2.76 5.60
C ALA A 81 -19.01 -2.71 6.79
N LYS A 82 -19.81 -3.77 7.00
CA LYS A 82 -20.69 -3.89 8.18
C LYS A 82 -19.94 -3.90 9.52
N LYS A 83 -18.68 -4.33 9.53
CA LYS A 83 -17.83 -4.27 10.72
C LYS A 83 -17.24 -2.88 10.97
N GLY A 84 -17.31 -1.95 10.00
CA GLY A 84 -16.91 -0.55 10.14
C GLY A 84 -15.50 -0.22 9.67
N ILE A 85 -14.97 -0.96 8.69
CA ILE A 85 -13.74 -0.53 8.00
C ILE A 85 -13.99 0.74 7.18
N ASP A 86 -12.92 1.49 6.91
CA ASP A 86 -12.96 2.71 6.09
C ASP A 86 -12.50 2.46 4.66
N GLY A 87 -11.80 1.35 4.42
CA GLY A 87 -11.29 1.07 3.10
C GLY A 87 -10.57 -0.27 2.97
N LEU A 88 -10.11 -0.53 1.74
CA LEU A 88 -9.38 -1.73 1.36
C LEU A 88 -7.92 -1.43 1.08
N LYS A 89 -7.03 -2.25 1.61
CA LYS A 89 -5.63 -2.36 1.16
C LYS A 89 -5.51 -3.54 0.21
N LEU A 90 -5.41 -3.23 -1.06
CA LEU A 90 -5.30 -4.21 -2.14
C LEU A 90 -3.83 -4.54 -2.44
N SER A 91 -3.62 -5.72 -2.99
CA SER A 91 -2.35 -6.19 -3.52
C SER A 91 -2.49 -6.47 -5.02
N ALA A 92 -1.46 -7.02 -5.65
CA ALA A 92 -1.50 -7.43 -7.05
C ALA A 92 -2.37 -8.68 -7.25
N TYR A 93 -3.66 -8.55 -7.07
CA TYR A 93 -4.63 -9.62 -7.35
C TYR A 93 -4.83 -9.81 -8.86
N GLU A 94 -5.45 -10.92 -9.24
CA GLU A 94 -5.91 -11.13 -10.61
C GLU A 94 -6.91 -10.03 -11.02
N PRO A 95 -6.92 -9.57 -12.28
CA PRO A 95 -7.74 -8.44 -12.72
C PRO A 95 -9.23 -8.55 -12.38
N SER A 96 -9.82 -9.74 -12.54
CA SER A 96 -11.22 -9.98 -12.20
C SER A 96 -11.51 -9.84 -10.71
N LEU A 97 -10.57 -10.25 -9.87
CA LEU A 97 -10.66 -10.10 -8.42
C LEU A 97 -10.49 -8.65 -7.99
N MET A 98 -9.52 -7.93 -8.60
CA MET A 98 -9.34 -6.49 -8.38
C MET A 98 -10.60 -5.71 -8.73
N ALA A 99 -11.18 -5.96 -9.91
CA ALA A 99 -12.39 -5.31 -10.35
C ALA A 99 -13.56 -5.54 -9.37
N ALA A 100 -13.72 -6.78 -8.89
CA ALA A 100 -14.78 -7.09 -7.93
C ALA A 100 -14.60 -6.41 -6.57
N LEU A 101 -13.36 -6.35 -6.06
CA LEU A 101 -13.03 -5.69 -4.79
C LEU A 101 -13.26 -4.18 -4.88
N ILE A 102 -12.80 -3.54 -5.96
CA ILE A 102 -12.93 -2.09 -6.17
C ILE A 102 -14.39 -1.70 -6.36
N ASP A 103 -15.11 -2.39 -7.25
CA ASP A 103 -16.54 -2.13 -7.52
C ASP A 103 -17.40 -2.28 -6.26
N GLU A 104 -17.19 -3.36 -5.50
CA GLU A 104 -17.96 -3.54 -4.26
C GLU A 104 -17.55 -2.53 -3.18
N ALA A 105 -16.26 -2.16 -3.09
CA ALA A 105 -15.81 -1.10 -2.17
C ALA A 105 -16.50 0.22 -2.48
N THR A 106 -16.59 0.60 -3.75
CA THR A 106 -17.31 1.81 -4.20
C THR A 106 -18.78 1.75 -3.78
N LYS A 107 -19.47 0.61 -4.00
CA LYS A 107 -20.88 0.41 -3.58
C LYS A 107 -21.08 0.52 -2.08
N GLN A 108 -20.08 0.17 -1.30
CA GLN A 108 -20.10 0.27 0.16
C GLN A 108 -19.53 1.60 0.69
N ASN A 109 -19.21 2.56 -0.18
CA ASN A 109 -18.59 3.85 0.15
C ASN A 109 -17.26 3.69 0.91
N LEU A 110 -16.44 2.72 0.52
CA LEU A 110 -15.14 2.45 1.10
C LEU A 110 -14.03 3.00 0.19
N GLY A 111 -13.00 3.59 0.81
CA GLY A 111 -11.78 3.96 0.08
C GLY A 111 -10.98 2.73 -0.38
N THR A 112 -10.18 2.91 -1.43
CA THR A 112 -9.28 1.86 -1.92
C THR A 112 -7.86 2.35 -2.06
N THR A 113 -6.90 1.53 -1.68
CA THR A 113 -5.48 1.76 -1.95
C THR A 113 -4.80 0.44 -2.32
N ALA A 114 -3.87 0.48 -3.26
CA ALA A 114 -3.20 -0.73 -3.73
C ALA A 114 -1.67 -0.62 -3.72
N HIS A 115 -1.02 -1.74 -3.41
CA HIS A 115 0.36 -2.04 -3.78
C HIS A 115 0.31 -3.00 -4.98
N LEU A 116 0.48 -2.50 -6.19
CA LEU A 116 0.33 -3.33 -7.39
C LEU A 116 1.42 -4.40 -7.51
N GLY A 117 2.63 -4.11 -7.02
CA GLY A 117 3.74 -5.07 -6.97
C GLY A 117 4.31 -5.45 -8.34
N GLN A 118 5.60 -5.71 -8.39
CA GLN A 118 6.30 -6.00 -9.66
C GLN A 118 5.76 -7.24 -10.39
N THR A 119 5.27 -8.24 -9.66
CA THR A 119 4.74 -9.47 -10.25
C THR A 119 3.32 -9.33 -10.78
N GLY A 120 2.62 -8.25 -10.45
CA GLY A 120 1.23 -8.01 -10.83
C GLY A 120 1.04 -7.03 -11.98
N VAL A 121 1.95 -6.08 -12.13
CA VAL A 121 1.78 -4.94 -13.06
C VAL A 121 1.79 -5.31 -14.54
N ALA A 122 2.32 -6.48 -14.90
CA ALA A 122 2.19 -7.04 -16.24
C ALA A 122 0.73 -7.37 -16.63
N ARG A 123 -0.14 -7.61 -15.63
CA ARG A 123 -1.56 -7.92 -15.83
C ARG A 123 -2.46 -6.74 -15.56
N MET A 124 -2.02 -5.82 -14.72
CA MET A 124 -2.74 -4.60 -14.36
C MET A 124 -1.74 -3.56 -13.88
N ASN A 125 -1.52 -2.54 -14.67
CA ASN A 125 -0.68 -1.41 -14.33
C ASN A 125 -1.49 -0.30 -13.62
N THR A 126 -0.88 0.87 -13.39
CA THR A 126 -1.52 1.99 -12.68
C THR A 126 -2.78 2.48 -13.38
N ILE A 127 -2.71 2.70 -14.71
CA ILE A 127 -3.86 3.25 -15.43
C ILE A 127 -5.00 2.26 -15.53
N ASP A 128 -4.72 0.97 -15.68
CA ASP A 128 -5.74 -0.07 -15.67
C ASP A 128 -6.49 -0.09 -14.33
N ALA A 129 -5.76 -0.03 -13.22
CA ALA A 129 -6.34 -0.01 -11.89
C ALA A 129 -7.12 1.28 -11.61
N ALA A 130 -6.63 2.44 -12.05
CA ALA A 130 -7.31 3.72 -11.94
C ALA A 130 -8.64 3.73 -12.70
N ARG A 131 -8.66 3.18 -13.93
CA ARG A 131 -9.90 3.03 -14.73
C ARG A 131 -10.94 2.14 -14.09
N LEU A 132 -10.51 1.17 -13.26
CA LEU A 132 -11.43 0.35 -12.44
C LEU A 132 -11.99 1.10 -11.23
N GLY A 133 -11.51 2.31 -10.93
CA GLY A 133 -11.93 3.11 -9.78
C GLY A 133 -11.04 2.95 -8.53
N LEU A 134 -9.81 2.43 -8.68
CA LEU A 134 -8.84 2.47 -7.58
C LEU A 134 -8.56 3.94 -7.19
N GLY A 135 -8.80 4.31 -5.94
CA GLY A 135 -8.65 5.70 -5.49
C GLY A 135 -7.21 6.11 -5.22
N THR A 136 -6.37 5.20 -4.73
CA THR A 136 -4.98 5.51 -4.36
C THR A 136 -4.05 4.36 -4.68
N GLN A 137 -2.87 4.68 -5.17
CA GLN A 137 -1.77 3.71 -5.29
C GLN A 137 -0.64 4.05 -4.31
N THR A 138 -0.14 3.05 -3.60
CA THR A 138 1.12 3.14 -2.84
C THR A 138 2.28 2.67 -3.69
N HIS A 139 3.43 3.36 -3.58
CA HIS A 139 4.66 3.11 -4.35
C HIS A 139 4.53 3.49 -5.83
N TYR A 140 5.38 2.91 -6.66
CA TYR A 140 5.51 3.28 -8.08
C TYR A 140 5.21 2.16 -9.06
N TYR A 141 5.04 0.91 -8.57
CA TYR A 141 4.88 -0.25 -9.44
C TYR A 141 3.61 -0.12 -10.28
N GLY A 142 3.76 -0.20 -11.57
CA GLY A 142 2.70 0.02 -12.54
C GLY A 142 2.67 1.44 -13.12
N LEU A 143 3.29 2.42 -12.44
CA LEU A 143 3.28 3.81 -12.92
C LEU A 143 4.19 3.99 -14.12
N PHE A 144 5.47 3.61 -14.02
CA PHE A 144 6.41 3.70 -15.15
C PHE A 144 6.05 2.71 -16.26
N GLU A 145 5.53 1.53 -15.94
CA GLU A 145 5.05 0.56 -16.92
C GLU A 145 3.86 1.08 -17.73
N SER A 146 3.10 2.03 -17.18
CA SER A 146 2.02 2.70 -17.92
C SER A 146 2.53 3.72 -18.97
N MET A 147 3.84 4.02 -18.97
CA MET A 147 4.44 5.08 -19.79
C MET A 147 5.45 4.57 -20.81
N TYR A 148 5.64 3.26 -20.95
CA TYR A 148 6.56 2.72 -21.96
C TYR A 148 6.04 2.92 -23.38
N GLU A 149 6.91 3.44 -24.26
CA GLU A 149 6.53 3.83 -25.61
C GLU A 149 6.44 2.64 -26.57
N ASN A 150 7.24 1.61 -26.36
CA ASN A 150 7.42 0.48 -27.29
C ASN A 150 6.52 -0.73 -26.99
N ASN A 151 5.43 -0.56 -26.26
CA ASN A 151 4.58 -1.64 -25.76
C ASN A 151 5.31 -2.66 -24.89
N ASP A 152 6.44 -2.27 -24.32
CA ASP A 152 7.11 -3.07 -23.31
C ASP A 152 6.22 -3.18 -22.07
N VAL A 153 6.14 -4.39 -21.52
CA VAL A 153 5.30 -4.64 -20.32
C VAL A 153 6.16 -4.55 -19.06
N GLN A 154 7.24 -5.30 -19.03
CA GLN A 154 8.21 -5.31 -17.92
C GLN A 154 9.59 -5.74 -18.44
N PRO A 155 10.44 -4.83 -18.89
CA PRO A 155 11.77 -5.16 -19.40
C PRO A 155 12.76 -5.45 -18.24
N TRP A 156 12.41 -6.38 -17.36
CA TRP A 156 13.29 -6.85 -16.31
C TRP A 156 14.43 -7.70 -16.88
N PRO A 157 15.63 -7.66 -16.28
CA PRO A 157 16.70 -8.57 -16.67
C PRO A 157 16.32 -10.02 -16.36
N VAL A 158 16.92 -10.96 -17.11
CA VAL A 158 16.65 -12.40 -16.99
C VAL A 158 16.93 -12.93 -15.57
N ASP A 159 17.91 -12.34 -14.90
CA ASP A 159 18.33 -12.67 -13.52
C ASP A 159 17.61 -11.87 -12.44
N MET A 160 16.44 -11.29 -12.75
CA MET A 160 15.67 -10.49 -11.79
C MET A 160 15.36 -11.26 -10.51
N ASN A 161 15.95 -10.81 -9.40
CA ASN A 161 15.73 -11.40 -8.09
C ASN A 161 14.71 -10.60 -7.28
N TYR A 162 13.46 -11.06 -7.26
CA TYR A 162 12.36 -10.41 -6.54
C TYR A 162 12.50 -10.50 -5.01
N SER A 163 13.28 -11.44 -4.48
CA SER A 163 13.51 -11.60 -3.04
C SER A 163 14.62 -10.69 -2.51
N ASN A 164 15.47 -10.15 -3.38
CA ASN A 164 16.52 -9.21 -3.01
C ASN A 164 15.99 -7.78 -3.13
N GLU A 165 15.77 -7.13 -2.01
CA GLU A 165 15.17 -5.79 -1.96
C GLU A 165 16.07 -4.72 -2.60
N GLN A 166 17.37 -4.77 -2.38
CA GLN A 166 18.33 -3.83 -3.00
C GLN A 166 18.38 -4.01 -4.51
N HIS A 167 18.37 -5.26 -4.99
CA HIS A 167 18.29 -5.54 -6.43
C HIS A 167 17.00 -4.98 -7.02
N ARG A 168 15.85 -5.22 -6.38
CA ARG A 168 14.55 -4.66 -6.82
C ARG A 168 14.57 -3.14 -6.92
N PHE A 169 15.08 -2.45 -5.91
CA PHE A 169 15.15 -0.99 -5.92
C PHE A 169 16.05 -0.46 -7.03
N GLY A 170 17.22 -1.10 -7.25
CA GLY A 170 18.09 -0.76 -8.36
C GLY A 170 17.42 -0.94 -9.72
N GLN A 171 16.65 -2.02 -9.90
CA GLN A 171 15.92 -2.25 -11.15
C GLN A 171 14.76 -1.24 -11.33
N VAL A 172 14.05 -0.88 -10.29
CA VAL A 172 13.03 0.19 -10.36
C VAL A 172 13.65 1.51 -10.81
N ALA A 173 14.82 1.88 -10.28
CA ALA A 173 15.52 3.07 -10.73
C ALA A 173 15.89 3.02 -12.22
N ARG A 174 16.32 1.85 -12.72
CA ARG A 174 16.59 1.64 -14.15
C ARG A 174 15.34 1.77 -15.02
N GLN A 175 14.20 1.26 -14.53
CA GLN A 175 12.93 1.36 -15.27
C GLN A 175 12.49 2.82 -15.47
N TRP A 176 12.72 3.67 -14.48
CA TRP A 176 12.45 5.10 -14.60
C TRP A 176 13.29 5.79 -15.69
N ASN A 177 14.49 5.29 -15.98
CA ASN A 177 15.33 5.81 -17.07
C ASN A 177 14.78 5.48 -18.46
N LEU A 178 13.82 4.55 -18.58
CA LEU A 178 13.15 4.23 -19.85
C LEU A 178 11.95 5.14 -20.12
N VAL A 179 11.54 5.92 -19.14
CA VAL A 179 10.41 6.86 -19.27
C VAL A 179 10.91 8.22 -19.73
N ASN A 180 10.27 8.78 -20.74
CA ASN A 180 10.50 10.16 -21.16
C ASN A 180 9.59 11.11 -20.36
N PRO A 181 10.10 11.91 -19.40
CA PRO A 181 9.27 12.76 -18.55
C PRO A 181 8.65 13.97 -19.29
N ASN A 182 9.03 14.19 -20.55
CA ASN A 182 8.46 15.22 -21.42
C ASN A 182 7.79 14.60 -22.65
N GLY A 183 7.59 13.28 -22.65
CA GLY A 183 6.99 12.54 -23.74
C GLY A 183 5.46 12.59 -23.74
N GLU A 184 4.87 12.23 -24.87
CA GLU A 184 3.41 12.17 -25.05
C GLU A 184 2.75 11.24 -24.03
N LYS A 185 3.31 10.05 -23.82
CA LYS A 185 2.81 9.06 -22.84
C LYS A 185 2.77 9.59 -21.42
N TRP A 186 3.75 10.41 -21.04
CA TRP A 186 3.77 11.05 -19.71
C TRP A 186 2.61 12.05 -19.57
N GLU A 187 2.39 12.90 -20.56
CA GLU A 187 1.32 13.90 -20.53
C GLU A 187 -0.07 13.24 -20.61
N GLU A 188 -0.24 12.22 -21.45
CA GLU A 188 -1.48 11.44 -21.54
C GLU A 188 -1.83 10.81 -20.18
N LEU A 189 -0.88 10.08 -19.59
CA LEU A 189 -1.09 9.42 -18.28
C LEU A 189 -1.43 10.43 -17.20
N LYS A 190 -0.68 11.53 -17.10
CA LYS A 190 -0.93 12.59 -16.14
C LYS A 190 -2.35 13.17 -16.28
N LYS A 191 -2.74 13.49 -17.49
CA LYS A 191 -4.07 14.03 -17.80
C LYS A 191 -5.18 13.04 -17.42
N GLU A 192 -5.00 11.77 -17.74
CA GLU A 192 -6.00 10.75 -17.43
C GLU A 192 -6.12 10.50 -15.92
N LEU A 193 -5.00 10.34 -15.20
CA LEU A 193 -5.01 10.16 -13.74
C LEU A 193 -5.67 11.35 -13.03
N LEU A 194 -5.42 12.58 -13.49
CA LEU A 194 -6.10 13.76 -12.97
C LEU A 194 -7.61 13.73 -13.25
N SER A 195 -8.04 13.29 -14.42
CA SER A 195 -9.47 13.17 -14.75
C SER A 195 -10.19 12.10 -13.93
N LEU A 196 -9.45 11.11 -13.41
CA LEU A 196 -9.96 10.04 -12.57
C LEU A 196 -9.86 10.35 -11.07
N ASP A 197 -9.43 11.55 -10.68
CA ASP A 197 -9.17 11.95 -9.29
C ASP A 197 -8.25 10.96 -8.54
N PHE A 198 -7.24 10.45 -9.25
CA PHE A 198 -6.36 9.41 -8.76
C PHE A 198 -5.24 9.96 -7.89
N THR A 199 -5.03 9.36 -6.73
CA THR A 199 -3.99 9.78 -5.78
C THR A 199 -2.79 8.84 -5.78
N LEU A 200 -1.59 9.41 -5.86
CA LEU A 200 -0.33 8.68 -5.65
C LEU A 200 0.20 8.92 -4.23
N ASP A 201 0.55 7.83 -3.56
CA ASP A 201 1.24 7.80 -2.27
C ASP A 201 2.62 7.13 -2.49
N PRO A 202 3.65 7.88 -2.90
CA PRO A 202 4.87 7.32 -3.48
C PRO A 202 5.83 6.69 -2.47
N THR A 203 5.59 6.80 -1.17
CA THR A 203 6.44 6.18 -0.12
C THR A 203 7.91 6.64 -0.21
N MET A 204 8.15 7.92 -0.42
CA MET A 204 9.49 8.50 -0.68
C MET A 204 10.52 8.18 0.40
N THR A 205 10.08 8.12 1.66
CA THR A 205 10.98 7.93 2.82
C THR A 205 11.75 6.62 2.75
N ILE A 206 11.08 5.50 2.41
CA ILE A 206 11.77 4.20 2.34
C ILE A 206 12.73 4.13 1.15
N TYR A 207 12.38 4.74 0.01
CA TYR A 207 13.28 4.80 -1.14
C TYR A 207 14.50 5.69 -0.87
N SER A 208 14.32 6.80 -0.16
CA SER A 208 15.43 7.64 0.30
C SER A 208 16.33 6.88 1.28
N ALA A 209 15.77 6.18 2.26
CA ALA A 209 16.53 5.36 3.19
C ALA A 209 17.25 4.20 2.48
N GLY A 210 16.62 3.56 1.50
CA GLY A 210 17.21 2.51 0.67
C GLY A 210 18.38 3.00 -0.20
N ARG A 211 18.31 4.24 -0.70
CA ARG A 211 19.42 4.89 -1.42
C ARG A 211 20.60 5.20 -0.51
N ASP A 212 20.34 5.73 0.66
CA ASP A 212 21.34 6.24 1.60
C ASP A 212 21.39 5.38 2.88
N VAL A 213 21.45 4.04 2.73
CA VAL A 213 21.34 3.06 3.83
C VAL A 213 22.30 3.38 4.98
N MET A 214 23.56 3.69 4.69
CA MET A 214 24.54 3.96 5.75
C MET A 214 24.23 5.26 6.51
N ARG A 215 23.72 6.28 5.83
CA ARG A 215 23.26 7.51 6.47
C ARG A 215 22.05 7.26 7.37
N ALA A 216 21.07 6.51 6.86
CA ALA A 216 19.88 6.15 7.63
C ALA A 216 20.26 5.30 8.86
N ARG A 217 21.12 4.29 8.67
CA ARG A 217 21.55 3.38 9.75
C ARG A 217 22.34 4.09 10.86
N ASN A 218 23.20 5.05 10.51
CA ASN A 218 24.07 5.75 11.46
C ASN A 218 23.47 7.05 11.99
N ALA A 219 22.17 7.29 11.83
CA ALA A 219 21.53 8.46 12.39
C ALA A 219 21.47 8.36 13.94
N ASP A 220 21.94 9.39 14.64
CA ASP A 220 22.13 9.42 16.10
C ASP A 220 20.86 9.08 16.91
N TRP A 221 19.70 9.30 16.32
CA TRP A 221 18.42 9.06 16.96
C TRP A 221 17.93 7.60 16.84
N HIS A 222 18.47 6.80 15.92
CA HIS A 222 18.01 5.44 15.69
C HIS A 222 18.11 4.54 16.92
N GLU A 223 19.28 4.47 17.53
CA GLU A 223 19.52 3.65 18.72
C GLU A 223 18.62 4.06 19.89
N LYS A 224 18.34 5.35 20.04
CA LYS A 224 17.55 5.88 21.15
C LYS A 224 16.04 5.63 21.03
N TYR A 225 15.53 5.66 19.80
CA TYR A 225 14.09 5.71 19.55
C TYR A 225 13.54 4.49 18.76
N THR A 226 14.41 3.65 18.23
CA THR A 226 13.97 2.38 17.63
C THR A 226 13.61 1.38 18.74
N LEU A 227 12.49 0.67 18.57
CA LEU A 227 12.13 -0.40 19.51
C LEU A 227 13.29 -1.40 19.62
N PRO A 228 13.69 -1.83 20.84
CA PRO A 228 14.79 -2.78 21.01
C PRO A 228 14.64 -4.06 20.19
N SER A 229 13.42 -4.57 20.05
CA SER A 229 13.13 -5.74 19.20
C SER A 229 13.41 -5.50 17.71
N GLN A 230 13.18 -4.28 17.22
CA GLN A 230 13.49 -3.89 15.84
C GLN A 230 14.98 -3.58 15.68
N TRP A 231 15.57 -2.89 16.63
CA TRP A 231 17.00 -2.61 16.62
C TRP A 231 17.82 -3.92 16.51
N ASN A 232 17.55 -4.87 17.40
CA ASN A 232 18.22 -6.17 17.41
C ASN A 232 17.94 -7.02 16.16
N PHE A 233 16.86 -6.76 15.45
CA PHE A 233 16.55 -7.47 14.21
C PHE A 233 17.34 -6.93 13.01
N TYR A 234 17.63 -5.61 12.99
CA TYR A 234 18.27 -4.95 11.85
C TYR A 234 19.78 -4.69 12.05
N THR A 235 20.33 -4.87 13.24
CA THR A 235 21.74 -4.73 13.55
C THR A 235 22.43 -6.06 13.76
#